data_4199daac339783fd25f8af10fba70f26
#
_entry.id   4199daac339783fd25f8af10fba70f26
#
_cell.length_a   1.000
_cell.length_b   1.000
_cell.length_c   1.000
_cell.angle_alpha   90.00
_cell.angle_beta   90.00
_cell.angle_gamma   90.00
#
_symmetry.space_group_name_H-M   'P 1'
#
loop_
_entity.id
_entity.type
_entity.pdbx_description
1 polymer ?
#
loop_
_entity_poly.entity_id
_entity_poly.type
_entity_poly.pdbx_seq_one_letter_code
_entity_poly.pdbx_strand_id
1 'polypeptide(L)'
;MKFQCSILLLFILIFGKTVTAQSFEGTWKGTSLCQIKNSPCHDEIVVYHISKDSTDKSYQVIANKIVDGKEEYMGTIPFTYDDKQKVFVSVDNVRNAKWEFKITGSAMKGTLMLKGDLYRIVDVKKEN
;
A
#
# COMPACT_ATOMS: atom_id res chain seq x y z
N MET A 1 29.55 20.38 61.51
CA MET A 1 29.17 20.78 60.15
C MET A 1 28.61 19.58 59.45
N LYS A 2 27.32 19.58 59.21
CA LYS A 2 26.64 18.48 58.49
C LYS A 2 26.50 18.90 57.01
N PHE A 3 27.25 18.25 56.14
CA PHE A 3 27.06 18.42 54.71
C PHE A 3 25.88 17.54 54.28
N GLN A 4 24.74 18.16 53.96
CA GLN A 4 23.63 17.50 53.30
C GLN A 4 23.90 17.45 51.83
N CYS A 5 24.18 16.25 51.31
CA CYS A 5 24.29 15.99 49.90
C CYS A 5 22.87 15.75 49.38
N SER A 6 22.27 16.76 48.78
CA SER A 6 20.99 16.62 48.05
C SER A 6 21.28 15.98 46.70
N ILE A 7 20.96 14.71 46.57
CA ILE A 7 20.98 14.01 45.30
C ILE A 7 19.71 14.39 44.54
N LEU A 8 19.82 15.27 43.59
CA LEU A 8 18.77 15.64 42.65
C LEU A 8 18.66 14.51 41.64
N LEU A 9 17.66 13.62 41.82
CA LEU A 9 17.36 12.54 40.89
C LEU A 9 16.68 13.15 39.67
N LEU A 10 17.46 13.35 38.59
CA LEU A 10 16.93 13.82 37.32
C LEU A 10 16.23 12.65 36.61
N PHE A 11 14.90 12.60 36.70
CA PHE A 11 14.06 11.66 35.96
C PHE A 11 14.05 12.09 34.48
N ILE A 12 14.89 11.46 33.66
CA ILE A 12 14.84 11.61 32.21
C ILE A 12 13.66 10.75 31.72
N LEU A 13 12.53 11.40 31.47
CA LEU A 13 11.40 10.83 30.74
C LEU A 13 11.83 10.61 29.29
N ILE A 14 12.29 9.41 28.98
CA ILE A 14 12.50 8.97 27.61
C ILE A 14 11.12 8.69 27.02
N PHE A 15 10.56 9.68 26.34
CA PHE A 15 9.42 9.46 25.47
C PHE A 15 9.89 8.63 24.27
N GLY A 16 9.83 7.31 24.40
CA GLY A 16 10.02 6.40 23.28
C GLY A 16 8.92 6.66 22.27
N LYS A 17 9.26 7.23 21.12
CA LYS A 17 8.36 7.26 19.97
C LYS A 17 8.18 5.82 19.51
N THR A 18 7.01 5.25 19.76
CA THR A 18 6.64 3.97 19.15
C THR A 18 6.49 4.19 17.67
N VAL A 19 7.47 3.71 16.89
CA VAL A 19 7.35 3.63 15.43
C VAL A 19 6.42 2.47 15.14
N THR A 20 5.15 2.75 14.83
CA THR A 20 4.23 1.74 14.32
C THR A 20 4.70 1.30 12.94
N ALA A 21 4.94 0.00 12.76
CA ALA A 21 5.23 -0.58 11.47
C ALA A 21 4.06 -0.30 10.52
N GLN A 22 4.38 0.15 9.30
CA GLN A 22 3.40 0.44 8.26
C GLN A 22 2.68 -0.85 7.86
N SER A 23 1.34 -0.91 8.00
CA SER A 23 0.53 -2.06 7.62
C SER A 23 -0.14 -1.83 6.28
N PHE A 24 0.04 -2.78 5.37
CA PHE A 24 -0.67 -2.81 4.08
C PHE A 24 -2.03 -3.48 4.18
N GLU A 25 -2.24 -4.31 5.20
CA GLU A 25 -3.48 -5.05 5.37
C GLU A 25 -4.69 -4.14 5.54
N GLY A 26 -5.80 -4.56 4.98
CA GLY A 26 -7.07 -3.88 5.07
C GLY A 26 -7.70 -3.61 3.70
N THR A 27 -8.70 -2.74 3.71
CA THR A 27 -9.44 -2.35 2.52
C THR A 27 -9.00 -0.97 2.05
N TRP A 28 -8.67 -0.89 0.77
CA TRP A 28 -8.22 0.34 0.10
C TRP A 28 -9.16 0.65 -1.06
N LYS A 29 -9.66 1.85 -1.13
CA LYS A 29 -10.63 2.28 -2.15
C LYS A 29 -10.20 3.58 -2.82
N GLY A 30 -10.41 3.67 -4.11
CA GLY A 30 -10.14 4.88 -4.88
C GLY A 30 -10.32 4.70 -6.36
N THR A 31 -9.45 5.31 -7.14
CA THR A 31 -9.55 5.38 -8.59
C THR A 31 -8.41 4.64 -9.29
N SER A 32 -8.73 4.05 -10.41
CA SER A 32 -7.77 3.47 -11.36
C SER A 32 -8.05 4.08 -12.73
N LEU A 33 -7.19 4.99 -13.15
CA LEU A 33 -7.39 5.78 -14.36
C LEU A 33 -6.65 5.16 -15.55
N CYS A 34 -7.38 4.87 -16.61
CA CYS A 34 -6.81 4.36 -17.85
C CYS A 34 -5.93 5.42 -18.53
N GLN A 35 -4.73 5.04 -18.96
CA GLN A 35 -3.78 5.91 -19.63
C GLN A 35 -3.65 5.61 -21.13
N ILE A 36 -4.35 4.60 -21.65
CA ILE A 36 -4.29 4.19 -23.04
C ILE A 36 -5.48 4.78 -23.81
N LYS A 37 -5.16 5.64 -24.78
CA LYS A 37 -6.17 6.22 -25.67
C LYS A 37 -6.63 5.19 -26.72
N ASN A 38 -7.87 5.31 -27.17
CA ASN A 38 -8.44 4.46 -28.24
C ASN A 38 -8.39 2.96 -27.92
N SER A 39 -8.64 2.61 -26.67
CA SER A 39 -8.70 1.23 -26.22
C SER A 39 -10.00 0.97 -25.45
N PRO A 40 -10.41 -0.28 -25.24
CA PRO A 40 -11.56 -0.61 -24.38
C PRO A 40 -11.31 -0.34 -22.88
N CYS A 41 -10.10 0.10 -22.53
CA CYS A 41 -9.75 0.51 -21.19
C CYS A 41 -10.51 1.77 -20.76
N HIS A 42 -11.07 1.80 -19.56
CA HIS A 42 -11.74 2.97 -18.99
C HIS A 42 -11.40 3.12 -17.51
N ASP A 43 -11.70 4.31 -16.98
CA ASP A 43 -11.52 4.62 -15.58
C ASP A 43 -12.44 3.77 -14.71
N GLU A 44 -11.94 3.36 -13.56
CA GLU A 44 -12.67 2.50 -12.63
C GLU A 44 -12.54 3.06 -11.21
N ILE A 45 -13.58 2.82 -10.40
CA ILE A 45 -13.46 2.87 -8.96
C ILE A 45 -13.06 1.47 -8.51
N VAL A 46 -11.95 1.37 -7.79
CA VAL A 46 -11.39 0.10 -7.36
C VAL A 46 -11.44 -0.06 -5.85
N VAL A 47 -11.57 -1.30 -5.42
CA VAL A 47 -11.47 -1.71 -4.02
C VAL A 47 -10.47 -2.86 -3.95
N TYR A 48 -9.42 -2.66 -3.17
CA TYR A 48 -8.40 -3.67 -2.92
C TYR A 48 -8.52 -4.19 -1.49
N HIS A 49 -8.74 -5.48 -1.35
CA HIS A 49 -8.67 -6.16 -0.05
C HIS A 49 -7.30 -6.80 0.06
N ILE A 50 -6.48 -6.27 0.95
CA ILE A 50 -5.09 -6.69 1.12
C ILE A 50 -4.96 -7.51 2.39
N SER A 51 -4.45 -8.73 2.26
CA SER A 51 -4.13 -9.62 3.36
C SER A 51 -2.69 -10.07 3.30
N LYS A 52 -2.09 -10.30 4.47
CA LYS A 52 -0.74 -10.81 4.58
C LYS A 52 -0.71 -12.30 4.24
N ASP A 53 0.28 -12.71 3.47
CA ASP A 53 0.56 -14.10 3.19
C ASP A 53 1.44 -14.72 4.29
N SER A 54 1.85 -15.96 4.14
CA SER A 54 2.63 -16.74 5.11
C SER A 54 4.02 -16.18 5.43
N THR A 55 4.55 -15.28 4.60
CA THR A 55 5.84 -14.62 4.81
C THR A 55 5.68 -13.14 5.11
N ASP A 56 6.64 -12.54 5.85
CA ASP A 56 6.53 -11.15 6.34
C ASP A 56 6.44 -10.07 5.25
N LYS A 57 6.87 -10.37 4.02
CA LYS A 57 6.92 -9.41 2.92
C LYS A 57 5.98 -9.74 1.77
N SER A 58 5.20 -10.82 1.91
CA SER A 58 4.27 -11.29 0.88
C SER A 58 2.82 -11.00 1.25
N TYR A 59 2.07 -10.57 0.25
CA TYR A 59 0.67 -10.17 0.41
C TYR A 59 -0.17 -10.70 -0.75
N GLN A 60 -1.45 -10.91 -0.49
CA GLN A 60 -2.46 -11.17 -1.51
C GLN A 60 -3.38 -9.96 -1.61
N VAL A 61 -3.59 -9.49 -2.81
CA VAL A 61 -4.51 -8.38 -3.10
C VAL A 61 -5.68 -8.92 -3.91
N ILE A 62 -6.87 -8.92 -3.30
CA ILE A 62 -8.10 -9.16 -4.04
C ILE A 62 -8.51 -7.83 -4.65
N ALA A 63 -8.43 -7.74 -5.98
CA ALA A 63 -8.77 -6.55 -6.72
C ALA A 63 -10.20 -6.63 -7.23
N ASN A 64 -11.03 -5.69 -6.80
CA ASN A 64 -12.40 -5.52 -7.25
C ASN A 64 -12.60 -4.14 -7.86
N LYS A 65 -13.61 -4.01 -8.71
CA LYS A 65 -14.11 -2.72 -9.18
C LYS A 65 -15.55 -2.52 -8.74
N ILE A 66 -15.98 -1.27 -8.69
CA ILE A 66 -17.39 -0.95 -8.38
C ILE A 66 -18.17 -0.86 -9.69
N VAL A 67 -19.22 -1.68 -9.79
CA VAL A 67 -20.18 -1.67 -10.89
C VAL A 67 -21.59 -1.62 -10.30
N ASP A 68 -22.35 -0.61 -10.64
CA ASP A 68 -23.72 -0.40 -10.12
C ASP A 68 -23.79 -0.44 -8.57
N GLY A 69 -22.79 0.18 -7.92
CA GLY A 69 -22.71 0.25 -6.47
C GLY A 69 -22.22 -1.00 -5.77
N LYS A 70 -21.84 -2.03 -6.51
CA LYS A 70 -21.38 -3.33 -5.97
C LYS A 70 -19.95 -3.63 -6.38
N GLU A 71 -19.24 -4.34 -5.51
CA GLU A 71 -17.92 -4.86 -5.84
C GLU A 71 -18.04 -6.02 -6.81
N GLU A 72 -17.30 -5.93 -7.91
CA GLU A 72 -17.14 -7.00 -8.91
C GLU A 72 -15.69 -7.47 -8.91
N TYR A 73 -15.49 -8.77 -8.73
CA TYR A 73 -14.16 -9.39 -8.66
C TYR A 73 -13.43 -9.30 -10.00
N MET A 74 -12.18 -8.82 -9.97
CA MET A 74 -11.32 -8.74 -11.15
C MET A 74 -10.16 -9.74 -11.12
N GLY A 75 -9.66 -10.08 -9.94
CA GLY A 75 -8.55 -11.01 -9.79
C GLY A 75 -7.88 -10.90 -8.44
N THR A 76 -7.01 -11.87 -8.16
CA THR A 76 -6.15 -11.90 -6.98
C THR A 76 -4.70 -11.79 -7.44
N ILE A 77 -3.99 -10.83 -6.89
CA ILE A 77 -2.65 -10.47 -7.33
C ILE A 77 -1.68 -10.63 -6.15
N PRO A 78 -0.58 -11.41 -6.31
CA PRO A 78 0.45 -11.48 -5.29
C PRO A 78 1.33 -10.23 -5.33
N PHE A 79 1.60 -9.66 -4.16
CA PHE A 79 2.49 -8.51 -3.99
C PHE A 79 3.59 -8.80 -3.00
N THR A 80 4.70 -8.13 -3.15
CA THR A 80 5.79 -8.09 -2.17
C THR A 80 6.16 -6.66 -1.83
N TYR A 81 6.64 -6.45 -0.61
CA TYR A 81 7.18 -5.16 -0.20
C TYR A 81 8.71 -5.15 -0.31
N ASP A 82 9.22 -4.20 -1.07
CA ASP A 82 10.65 -3.94 -1.20
C ASP A 82 11.08 -2.87 -0.17
N ASP A 83 11.79 -3.28 0.88
CA ASP A 83 12.24 -2.40 1.95
C ASP A 83 13.29 -1.38 1.49
N LYS A 84 14.06 -1.71 0.48
CA LYS A 84 15.14 -0.85 -0.02
C LYS A 84 14.59 0.31 -0.81
N GLN A 85 13.67 0.02 -1.73
CA GLN A 85 13.02 1.02 -2.58
C GLN A 85 11.76 1.62 -1.96
N LYS A 86 11.26 1.04 -0.87
CA LYS A 86 10.01 1.46 -0.21
C LYS A 86 8.80 1.37 -1.13
N VAL A 87 8.71 0.30 -1.91
CA VAL A 87 7.64 0.07 -2.87
C VAL A 87 6.94 -1.27 -2.63
N PHE A 88 5.66 -1.29 -2.91
CA PHE A 88 4.80 -2.46 -2.88
C PHE A 88 4.59 -2.90 -4.34
N VAL A 89 5.07 -4.10 -4.69
CA VAL A 89 5.32 -4.49 -6.09
C VAL A 89 4.70 -5.83 -6.42
N SER A 90 4.14 -5.93 -7.62
CA SER A 90 3.81 -7.20 -8.25
C SER A 90 4.35 -7.24 -9.68
N VAL A 91 5.01 -8.32 -10.04
CA VAL A 91 5.55 -8.54 -11.38
C VAL A 91 4.95 -9.82 -11.96
N ASP A 92 4.30 -9.67 -13.12
CA ASP A 92 3.77 -10.79 -13.89
C ASP A 92 4.55 -10.87 -15.22
N ASN A 93 5.49 -11.82 -15.30
CA ASN A 93 6.34 -12.00 -16.47
C ASN A 93 5.59 -12.64 -17.66
N VAL A 94 4.49 -13.33 -17.42
CA VAL A 94 3.69 -13.96 -18.47
C VAL A 94 2.93 -12.89 -19.26
N ARG A 95 2.31 -11.95 -18.54
CA ARG A 95 1.55 -10.84 -19.14
C ARG A 95 2.40 -9.61 -19.43
N ASN A 96 3.66 -9.62 -18.99
CA ASN A 96 4.56 -8.46 -19.00
C ASN A 96 3.90 -7.25 -18.32
N ALA A 97 3.41 -7.47 -17.10
CA ALA A 97 2.76 -6.47 -16.28
C ALA A 97 3.54 -6.22 -14.99
N LYS A 98 3.63 -4.96 -14.60
CA LYS A 98 4.24 -4.55 -13.33
C LYS A 98 3.36 -3.53 -12.62
N TRP A 99 2.95 -3.89 -11.41
CA TRP A 99 2.32 -2.99 -10.46
C TRP A 99 3.37 -2.45 -9.51
N GLU A 100 3.33 -1.16 -9.25
CA GLU A 100 4.23 -0.54 -8.28
C GLU A 100 3.50 0.56 -7.51
N PHE A 101 3.45 0.44 -6.20
CA PHE A 101 2.77 1.38 -5.32
C PHE A 101 3.72 1.94 -4.26
N LYS A 102 3.53 3.22 -3.94
CA LYS A 102 4.13 3.88 -2.78
C LYS A 102 3.05 4.22 -1.77
N ILE A 103 3.31 3.95 -0.49
CA ILE A 103 2.40 4.25 0.60
C ILE A 103 2.89 5.47 1.35
N THR A 104 1.97 6.41 1.59
CA THR A 104 2.19 7.58 2.43
C THR A 104 1.02 7.67 3.41
N GLY A 105 1.25 7.24 4.65
CA GLY A 105 0.18 7.18 5.66
C GLY A 105 -0.94 6.22 5.26
N SER A 106 -2.13 6.73 5.12
CA SER A 106 -3.32 5.98 4.70
C SER A 106 -3.63 6.08 3.20
N ALA A 107 -2.72 6.64 2.41
CA ALA A 107 -2.83 6.76 0.96
C ALA A 107 -1.80 5.88 0.26
N MET A 108 -2.21 5.29 -0.86
CA MET A 108 -1.35 4.46 -1.69
C MET A 108 -1.53 4.89 -3.15
N LYS A 109 -0.43 5.27 -3.78
CA LYS A 109 -0.40 5.71 -5.19
C LYS A 109 0.53 4.83 -5.99
N GLY A 110 0.10 4.46 -7.17
CA GLY A 110 0.92 3.61 -8.01
C GLY A 110 0.53 3.57 -9.47
N THR A 111 1.22 2.69 -10.15
CA THR A 111 1.08 2.51 -11.59
C THR A 111 0.98 1.04 -11.95
N LEU A 112 0.26 0.77 -13.03
CA LEU A 112 0.36 -0.48 -13.77
C LEU A 112 1.06 -0.20 -15.09
N MET A 113 2.22 -0.80 -15.28
CA MET A 113 2.90 -0.88 -16.57
C MET A 113 2.51 -2.19 -17.24
N LEU A 114 2.11 -2.12 -18.50
CA LEU A 114 1.76 -3.28 -19.30
C LEU A 114 2.54 -3.23 -20.62
N LYS A 115 3.35 -4.26 -20.87
CA LYS A 115 4.23 -4.35 -22.06
C LYS A 115 5.09 -3.10 -22.27
N GLY A 116 5.59 -2.52 -21.19
CA GLY A 116 6.42 -1.33 -21.21
C GLY A 116 5.67 0.00 -21.25
N ASP A 117 4.35 -0.01 -21.41
CA ASP A 117 3.53 1.18 -21.46
C ASP A 117 2.84 1.46 -20.13
N LEU A 118 2.70 2.74 -19.78
CA LEU A 118 1.90 3.16 -18.63
C LEU A 118 0.42 2.92 -18.96
N TYR A 119 -0.15 1.92 -18.29
CA TYR A 119 -1.52 1.49 -18.56
C TYR A 119 -2.53 2.11 -17.62
N ARG A 120 -2.20 2.20 -16.31
CA ARG A 120 -3.06 2.78 -15.29
C ARG A 120 -2.28 3.60 -14.27
N ILE A 121 -2.91 4.66 -13.78
CA ILE A 121 -2.52 5.37 -12.57
C ILE A 121 -3.58 5.11 -11.51
N VAL A 122 -3.13 4.65 -10.34
CA VAL A 122 -4.01 4.24 -9.25
C VAL A 122 -3.77 5.12 -8.02
N ASP A 123 -4.86 5.58 -7.42
CA ASP A 123 -4.84 6.37 -6.18
C ASP A 123 -5.93 5.82 -5.26
N VAL A 124 -5.52 5.19 -4.18
CA VAL A 124 -6.43 4.57 -3.21
C VAL A 124 -6.09 5.02 -1.79
N LYS A 125 -7.11 5.05 -0.95
CA LYS A 125 -6.99 5.36 0.47
C LYS A 125 -7.50 4.19 1.30
N LYS A 126 -6.85 3.97 2.43
CA LYS A 126 -7.27 2.95 3.38
C LYS A 126 -8.58 3.35 4.03
N GLU A 127 -9.54 2.45 4.01
CA GLU A 127 -10.81 2.62 4.72
C GLU A 127 -10.64 2.25 6.20
N ASN A 128 -11.36 2.94 7.04
CA ASN A 128 -11.39 2.70 8.49
C ASN A 128 -12.35 1.56 8.87
#